data_75dd80b688766a7e174d7ae9030a65a6
#
_entry.id   75dd80b688766a7e174d7ae9030a65a6
#
_cell.length_a   1.000
_cell.length_b   1.000
_cell.length_c   1.000
_cell.angle_alpha   90.00
_cell.angle_beta   90.00
_cell.angle_gamma   90.00
#
_symmetry.space_group_name_H-M   'P 1'
#
loop_
_entity.id
_entity.type
_entity.pdbx_description
1 polymer ?
#
loop_
_entity_poly.entity_id
_entity_poly.type
_entity_poly.pdbx_seq_one_letter_code
_entity_poly.pdbx_strand_id
1 'polypeptide(L)'
;MVVAALLVVPAAGYAQEAVLSGTITDSTGAVLPGVTLKAVHEASGNSFEGVTDPRGVYRIAVRIGVYQITAELSGFTPVTRSGLQLLVGQTAVINLQMAPGNVTEAVTVTGQAPLLETATSSLGGNVDPRQVQELPVNGRNWMALSLVAPGSRTNPSATGVAAQIPLPDRNNGEAREFQLNIDGQQVSADIGTGGQPKYSADSIAEFQFISNRFDATMGRSTGVQVNAVTKSGGNQLSGLFRGNFRDSKFNAENPVLHIVEPIKNQQLSTAVGGPIVQNKLHFFGNYEYEREPRTTTFNTPYPTFNVQLTGTNNQKKGGLRLDYQLSPQTRLMGKYSRAAIWEPIVPGSLQSSPAATGTNREYNKEVLLSLTQVLSNRAVNEIKGGEAVFGLENENLTTWSNHWQKANGITTGSPRITFTGFAIGGNQNFPRHQDQWVWN
;
A
#
# COMPACT_ATOMS: atom_id res chain seq x y z
N MET A 1 26.10 11.74 27.45
CA MET A 1 26.24 10.26 27.62
C MET A 1 24.92 9.47 27.56
N VAL A 2 23.77 10.08 27.40
CA VAL A 2 22.46 9.37 27.35
C VAL A 2 22.08 8.92 25.92
N VAL A 3 22.65 9.51 24.89
CA VAL A 3 22.38 9.16 23.46
C VAL A 3 23.04 7.85 23.02
N ALA A 4 24.11 7.41 23.69
CA ALA A 4 24.82 6.18 23.34
C ALA A 4 24.18 4.89 23.88
N ALA A 5 23.28 4.96 24.86
CA ALA A 5 22.64 3.80 25.45
C ALA A 5 21.38 3.31 24.72
N LEU A 6 20.83 4.10 23.78
CA LEU A 6 19.66 3.75 22.96
C LEU A 6 19.99 2.87 21.73
N LEU A 7 21.27 2.62 21.46
CA LEU A 7 21.72 1.86 20.30
C LEU A 7 21.92 0.36 20.54
N VAL A 8 21.61 -0.17 21.71
CA VAL A 8 21.96 -1.56 22.09
C VAL A 8 20.74 -2.45 22.39
N VAL A 9 19.53 -1.99 22.15
CA VAL A 9 18.39 -2.91 22.18
C VAL A 9 18.23 -3.51 20.79
N PRO A 10 18.49 -4.83 20.59
CA PRO A 10 18.16 -5.48 19.32
C PRO A 10 16.63 -5.54 19.23
N ALA A 11 16.03 -4.48 18.70
CA ALA A 11 14.68 -4.56 18.20
C ALA A 11 14.75 -5.39 16.93
N ALA A 12 14.06 -6.50 16.88
CA ALA A 12 13.83 -7.24 15.65
C ALA A 12 12.96 -6.36 14.75
N GLY A 13 13.59 -5.41 14.05
CA GLY A 13 12.95 -4.59 13.03
C GLY A 13 12.68 -5.49 11.83
N TYR A 14 11.43 -5.82 11.59
CA TYR A 14 11.04 -6.40 10.30
C TYR A 14 11.07 -5.28 9.27
N ALA A 15 12.21 -5.20 8.56
CA ALA A 15 12.25 -4.47 7.30
C ALA A 15 11.18 -5.06 6.39
N GLN A 16 10.42 -4.22 5.67
CA GLN A 16 9.52 -4.67 4.59
C GLN A 16 10.34 -5.10 3.37
N GLU A 17 11.36 -5.87 3.60
CA GLU A 17 12.29 -6.38 2.64
C GLU A 17 12.10 -7.88 2.51
N ALA A 18 12.59 -8.42 1.42
CA ALA A 18 12.73 -9.85 1.28
C ALA A 18 14.05 -10.30 1.92
N VAL A 19 14.10 -11.54 2.30
CA VAL A 19 15.31 -12.17 2.81
C VAL A 19 15.67 -13.34 1.92
N LEU A 20 16.89 -13.32 1.41
CA LEU A 20 17.53 -14.49 0.81
C LEU A 20 18.30 -15.26 1.89
N SER A 21 18.05 -16.54 2.03
CA SER A 21 18.77 -17.41 2.94
C SER A 21 19.00 -18.77 2.28
N GLY A 22 19.87 -19.56 2.83
CA GLY A 22 20.11 -20.92 2.36
C GLY A 22 21.44 -21.48 2.84
N THR A 23 21.72 -22.69 2.41
CA THR A 23 22.97 -23.39 2.72
C THR A 23 23.73 -23.68 1.42
N ILE A 24 25.04 -23.50 1.43
CA ILE A 24 25.91 -23.85 0.32
C ILE A 24 26.65 -25.13 0.71
N THR A 25 26.61 -26.12 -0.21
CA THR A 25 27.29 -27.41 -0.03
C THR A 25 28.17 -27.71 -1.23
N ASP A 26 29.11 -28.62 -1.07
CA ASP A 26 29.85 -29.23 -2.18
C ASP A 26 29.07 -30.40 -2.80
N SER A 27 29.65 -31.04 -3.80
CA SER A 27 29.06 -32.19 -4.50
C SER A 27 28.91 -33.44 -3.60
N THR A 28 29.56 -33.48 -2.44
CA THR A 28 29.45 -34.56 -1.47
C THR A 28 28.39 -34.28 -0.39
N GLY A 29 27.84 -33.05 -0.37
CA GLY A 29 26.91 -32.56 0.64
C GLY A 29 27.58 -31.93 1.86
N ALA A 30 28.90 -31.76 1.87
CA ALA A 30 29.60 -31.05 2.93
C ALA A 30 29.36 -29.52 2.80
N VAL A 31 29.16 -28.86 3.94
CA VAL A 31 28.89 -27.42 3.96
C VAL A 31 30.13 -26.61 3.58
N LEU A 32 29.95 -25.52 2.86
CA LEU A 32 31.04 -24.65 2.40
C LEU A 32 31.01 -23.29 3.14
N PRO A 33 31.88 -23.08 4.13
CA PRO A 33 32.05 -21.75 4.74
C PRO A 33 32.86 -20.81 3.85
N GLY A 34 32.66 -19.49 4.01
CA GLY A 34 33.45 -18.47 3.32
C GLY A 34 33.06 -18.26 1.84
N VAL A 35 31.96 -18.86 1.37
CA VAL A 35 31.45 -18.59 0.02
C VAL A 35 30.89 -17.17 -0.04
N THR A 36 31.36 -16.40 -1.03
CA THR A 36 30.83 -15.07 -1.31
C THR A 36 29.60 -15.23 -2.19
N LEU A 37 28.47 -14.65 -1.75
CA LEU A 37 27.24 -14.56 -2.54
C LEU A 37 27.01 -13.13 -2.96
N LYS A 38 26.69 -12.95 -4.24
CA LYS A 38 26.31 -11.68 -4.82
C LYS A 38 24.92 -11.80 -5.42
N ALA A 39 23.95 -11.06 -4.86
CA ALA A 39 22.61 -10.95 -5.39
C ALA A 39 22.47 -9.63 -6.16
N VAL A 40 22.21 -9.70 -7.45
CA VAL A 40 22.03 -8.53 -8.33
C VAL A 40 20.55 -8.38 -8.65
N HIS A 41 19.97 -7.25 -8.34
CA HIS A 41 18.61 -6.89 -8.72
C HIS A 41 18.55 -6.58 -10.21
N GLU A 42 17.83 -7.38 -10.99
CA GLU A 42 17.89 -7.33 -12.46
C GLU A 42 17.46 -5.97 -13.04
N ALA A 43 16.42 -5.35 -12.47
CA ALA A 43 15.90 -4.09 -12.98
C ALA A 43 16.78 -2.88 -12.70
N SER A 44 17.45 -2.81 -11.53
CA SER A 44 18.23 -1.64 -11.11
C SER A 44 19.73 -1.85 -11.15
N GLY A 45 20.21 -3.10 -11.31
CA GLY A 45 21.62 -3.44 -11.23
C GLY A 45 22.24 -3.32 -9.83
N ASN A 46 21.42 -2.99 -8.82
CA ASN A 46 21.92 -2.89 -7.45
C ASN A 46 22.38 -4.26 -6.97
N SER A 47 23.52 -4.32 -6.32
CA SER A 47 24.09 -5.56 -5.79
C SER A 47 24.05 -5.58 -4.27
N PHE A 48 23.81 -6.78 -3.74
CA PHE A 48 23.81 -7.11 -2.32
C PHE A 48 24.73 -8.29 -2.10
N GLU A 49 25.57 -8.24 -1.07
CA GLU A 49 26.60 -9.24 -0.85
C GLU A 49 26.47 -9.86 0.53
N GLY A 50 26.80 -11.13 0.63
CA GLY A 50 26.87 -11.88 1.88
C GLY A 50 27.91 -13.00 1.79
N VAL A 51 28.34 -13.52 2.95
CA VAL A 51 29.30 -14.61 3.01
C VAL A 51 28.73 -15.72 3.88
N THR A 52 28.96 -17.00 3.53
CA THR A 52 28.51 -18.13 4.34
C THR A 52 29.24 -18.22 5.66
N ASP A 53 28.51 -18.53 6.71
CA ASP A 53 29.04 -18.78 8.06
C ASP A 53 29.76 -20.17 8.15
N PRO A 54 30.37 -20.55 9.30
CA PRO A 54 31.03 -21.86 9.46
C PRO A 54 30.12 -23.06 9.21
N ARG A 55 28.81 -22.90 9.18
CA ARG A 55 27.83 -23.95 8.86
C ARG A 55 27.39 -23.92 7.40
N GLY A 56 28.06 -23.11 6.57
CA GLY A 56 27.68 -22.91 5.18
C GLY A 56 26.38 -22.14 4.96
N VAL A 57 25.83 -21.50 6.02
CA VAL A 57 24.55 -20.77 5.94
C VAL A 57 24.81 -19.32 5.59
N TYR A 58 24.00 -18.78 4.69
CA TYR A 58 23.98 -17.35 4.35
C TYR A 58 22.61 -16.72 4.62
N ARG A 59 22.60 -15.41 4.81
CA ARG A 59 21.41 -14.58 4.92
C ARG A 59 21.70 -13.19 4.39
N ILE A 60 20.89 -12.72 3.41
CA ILE A 60 21.04 -11.41 2.77
C ILE A 60 19.67 -10.74 2.76
N ALA A 61 19.57 -9.55 3.37
CA ALA A 61 18.38 -8.72 3.25
C ALA A 61 18.43 -7.95 1.93
N VAL A 62 17.40 -8.11 1.12
CA VAL A 62 17.32 -7.55 -0.23
C VAL A 62 15.96 -6.90 -0.47
N ARG A 63 15.90 -5.97 -1.41
CA ARG A 63 14.63 -5.37 -1.84
C ARG A 63 13.77 -6.40 -2.58
N ILE A 64 12.49 -6.11 -2.69
CA ILE A 64 11.60 -6.87 -3.57
C ILE A 64 12.03 -6.75 -5.03
N GLY A 65 11.77 -7.77 -5.84
CA GLY A 65 12.06 -7.79 -7.26
C GLY A 65 12.67 -9.09 -7.76
N VAL A 66 13.17 -9.07 -8.98
CA VAL A 66 13.81 -10.24 -9.63
C VAL A 66 15.32 -10.13 -9.46
N TYR A 67 15.92 -11.25 -9.09
CA TYR A 67 17.34 -11.35 -8.76
C TYR A 67 18.08 -12.42 -9.53
N GLN A 68 19.34 -12.11 -9.82
CA GLN A 68 20.36 -13.08 -10.16
C GLN A 68 21.30 -13.23 -8.95
N ILE A 69 21.50 -14.47 -8.49
CA ILE A 69 22.42 -14.82 -7.40
C ILE A 69 23.62 -15.55 -7.97
N THR A 70 24.81 -15.15 -7.59
CA THR A 70 26.08 -15.81 -7.91
C THR A 70 26.79 -16.19 -6.62
N ALA A 71 27.20 -17.45 -6.50
CA ALA A 71 28.02 -17.97 -5.40
C ALA A 71 29.42 -18.24 -5.92
N GLU A 72 30.44 -17.73 -5.22
CA GLU A 72 31.87 -17.83 -5.61
C GLU A 72 32.72 -18.26 -4.42
N LEU A 73 33.61 -19.24 -4.65
CA LEU A 73 34.62 -19.68 -3.70
C LEU A 73 35.87 -20.14 -4.48
N SER A 74 37.04 -19.76 -4.01
CA SER A 74 38.31 -20.18 -4.65
C SER A 74 38.43 -21.71 -4.65
N GLY A 75 38.70 -22.30 -5.82
CA GLY A 75 38.80 -23.75 -6.01
C GLY A 75 37.46 -24.44 -6.33
N PHE A 76 36.37 -23.68 -6.46
CA PHE A 76 35.05 -24.18 -6.86
C PHE A 76 34.55 -23.48 -8.10
N THR A 77 33.75 -24.17 -8.88
CA THR A 77 33.05 -23.61 -10.04
C THR A 77 31.96 -22.65 -9.56
N PRO A 78 31.92 -21.38 -10.04
CA PRO A 78 30.87 -20.44 -9.69
C PRO A 78 29.49 -20.95 -10.10
N VAL A 79 28.49 -20.76 -9.24
CA VAL A 79 27.09 -21.14 -9.51
C VAL A 79 26.23 -19.89 -9.58
N THR A 80 25.52 -19.72 -10.70
CA THR A 80 24.61 -18.59 -10.91
C THR A 80 23.17 -19.09 -11.03
N ARG A 81 22.25 -18.42 -10.34
CA ARG A 81 20.81 -18.65 -10.46
C ARG A 81 20.10 -17.34 -10.76
N SER A 82 19.34 -17.29 -11.86
CA SER A 82 18.64 -16.11 -12.35
C SER A 82 17.12 -16.26 -12.25
N GLY A 83 16.39 -15.15 -12.38
CA GLY A 83 14.93 -15.14 -12.40
C GLY A 83 14.29 -15.41 -11.03
N LEU A 84 15.00 -15.13 -9.93
CA LEU A 84 14.47 -15.32 -8.57
C LEU A 84 13.58 -14.14 -8.19
N GLN A 85 12.28 -14.32 -8.25
CA GLN A 85 11.34 -13.31 -7.78
C GLN A 85 11.21 -13.37 -6.26
N LEU A 86 11.40 -12.22 -5.61
CA LEU A 86 11.29 -12.03 -4.17
C LEU A 86 10.20 -11.02 -3.89
N LEU A 87 9.25 -11.40 -3.05
CA LEU A 87 8.08 -10.60 -2.68
C LEU A 87 8.23 -10.03 -1.27
N VAL A 88 7.44 -9.01 -0.96
CA VAL A 88 7.43 -8.33 0.34
C VAL A 88 7.18 -9.32 1.49
N GLY A 89 8.00 -9.21 2.55
CA GLY A 89 7.94 -10.08 3.72
C GLY A 89 8.37 -11.53 3.49
N GLN A 90 8.78 -11.90 2.27
CA GLN A 90 9.17 -13.27 1.92
C GLN A 90 10.58 -13.59 2.43
N THR A 91 10.74 -14.77 3.02
CA THR A 91 12.05 -15.41 3.26
C THR A 91 12.23 -16.54 2.25
N ALA A 92 13.01 -16.28 1.20
CA ALA A 92 13.32 -17.28 0.20
C ALA A 92 14.51 -18.14 0.63
N VAL A 93 14.32 -19.46 0.74
CA VAL A 93 15.37 -20.41 1.08
C VAL A 93 15.91 -21.00 -0.21
N ILE A 94 17.14 -20.64 -0.59
CA ILE A 94 17.82 -21.07 -1.82
C ILE A 94 19.10 -21.81 -1.43
N ASN A 95 19.07 -23.12 -1.51
CA ASN A 95 20.26 -23.93 -1.33
C ASN A 95 20.99 -24.07 -2.66
N LEU A 96 22.32 -23.94 -2.63
CA LEU A 96 23.16 -24.09 -3.81
C LEU A 96 24.24 -25.15 -3.56
N GLN A 97 24.54 -25.91 -4.59
CA GLN A 97 25.60 -26.91 -4.57
C GLN A 97 26.71 -26.50 -5.55
N MET A 98 27.96 -26.47 -5.06
CA MET A 98 29.13 -26.09 -5.84
C MET A 98 30.00 -27.33 -6.11
N ALA A 99 30.52 -27.45 -7.31
CA ALA A 99 31.47 -28.51 -7.65
C ALA A 99 32.90 -27.99 -7.56
N PRO A 100 33.89 -28.82 -7.10
CA PRO A 100 35.29 -28.48 -7.25
C PRO A 100 35.65 -28.32 -8.71
N GLY A 101 36.38 -27.30 -9.09
CA GLY A 101 36.72 -27.07 -10.50
C GLY A 101 37.47 -25.76 -10.71
N ASN A 102 37.99 -25.61 -11.93
CA ASN A 102 38.59 -24.35 -12.36
C ASN A 102 37.50 -23.34 -12.77
N VAL A 103 37.77 -22.05 -12.53
CA VAL A 103 36.86 -20.90 -12.63
C VAL A 103 36.26 -20.65 -14.05
N THR A 104 36.46 -21.54 -15.01
CA THR A 104 36.18 -21.29 -16.43
C THR A 104 34.75 -21.70 -16.87
N GLU A 105 34.01 -22.46 -16.07
CA GLU A 105 32.65 -22.88 -16.43
C GLU A 105 31.65 -22.51 -15.33
N ALA A 106 30.80 -21.51 -15.58
CA ALA A 106 29.71 -21.16 -14.66
C ALA A 106 28.47 -22.04 -14.97
N VAL A 107 27.93 -22.69 -13.95
CA VAL A 107 26.64 -23.42 -14.08
C VAL A 107 25.49 -22.46 -13.87
N THR A 108 24.71 -22.21 -14.90
CA THR A 108 23.51 -21.38 -14.81
C THR A 108 22.28 -22.27 -14.58
N VAL A 109 21.61 -22.11 -13.46
CA VAL A 109 20.35 -22.78 -13.14
C VAL A 109 19.20 -21.78 -13.29
N THR A 110 18.35 -21.98 -14.28
CA THR A 110 17.10 -21.23 -14.43
C THR A 110 15.98 -21.97 -13.69
N GLY A 111 15.40 -21.34 -12.69
CA GLY A 111 14.28 -21.92 -11.98
C GLY A 111 13.61 -20.88 -11.08
N GLN A 112 12.29 -20.88 -11.09
CA GLN A 112 11.52 -20.05 -10.14
C GLN A 112 11.80 -20.55 -8.71
N ALA A 113 11.98 -19.62 -7.78
CA ALA A 113 12.02 -19.95 -6.36
C ALA A 113 10.67 -20.59 -5.98
N PRO A 114 10.65 -21.65 -5.17
CA PRO A 114 9.39 -22.23 -4.73
C PRO A 114 8.59 -21.19 -3.96
N LEU A 115 7.34 -21.00 -4.38
CA LEU A 115 6.37 -20.08 -3.73
C LEU A 115 5.88 -20.58 -2.35
N LEU A 116 6.42 -21.70 -1.86
CA LEU A 116 6.05 -22.27 -0.58
C LEU A 116 6.79 -21.53 0.54
N GLU A 117 6.05 -20.67 1.25
CA GLU A 117 6.51 -20.11 2.52
C GLU A 117 6.43 -21.19 3.62
N THR A 118 7.56 -21.80 3.92
CA THR A 118 7.67 -22.76 5.02
C THR A 118 8.16 -22.13 6.32
N ALA A 119 8.54 -20.86 6.28
CA ALA A 119 9.19 -20.14 7.38
C ALA A 119 8.24 -19.32 8.24
N THR A 120 7.02 -19.05 7.78
CA THR A 120 6.04 -18.23 8.51
C THR A 120 4.77 -19.01 8.84
N SER A 121 4.19 -18.74 10.01
CA SER A 121 2.90 -19.30 10.44
C SER A 121 1.72 -18.34 10.19
N SER A 122 1.97 -17.19 9.59
CA SER A 122 0.94 -16.19 9.29
C SER A 122 -0.05 -16.70 8.24
N LEU A 123 -1.32 -16.36 8.41
CA LEU A 123 -2.36 -16.61 7.41
C LEU A 123 -2.54 -15.37 6.56
N GLY A 124 -2.40 -15.52 5.25
CA GLY A 124 -2.50 -14.42 4.32
C GLY A 124 -1.96 -14.80 2.96
N GLY A 125 -1.59 -13.81 2.17
CA GLY A 125 -1.01 -14.01 0.84
C GLY A 125 -0.38 -12.75 0.30
N ASN A 126 0.46 -12.92 -0.70
CA ASN A 126 1.05 -11.82 -1.45
C ASN A 126 0.27 -11.61 -2.74
N VAL A 127 0.01 -10.36 -3.06
CA VAL A 127 -0.50 -9.93 -4.36
C VAL A 127 0.70 -9.38 -5.13
N ASP A 128 1.12 -10.12 -6.12
CA ASP A 128 2.34 -9.86 -6.88
C ASP A 128 2.19 -8.68 -7.87
N PRO A 129 3.28 -8.17 -8.47
CA PRO A 129 3.23 -7.02 -9.37
C PRO A 129 2.34 -7.21 -10.61
N ARG A 130 2.21 -8.43 -11.13
CA ARG A 130 1.34 -8.73 -12.28
C ARG A 130 -0.11 -8.67 -11.87
N GLN A 131 -0.46 -9.26 -10.73
CA GLN A 131 -1.81 -9.22 -10.18
C GLN A 131 -2.27 -7.78 -9.91
N VAL A 132 -1.39 -6.92 -9.34
CA VAL A 132 -1.70 -5.50 -9.11
C VAL A 132 -1.98 -4.75 -10.42
N GLN A 133 -1.27 -5.10 -11.51
CA GLN A 133 -1.37 -4.39 -12.78
C GLN A 133 -2.47 -4.89 -13.70
N GLU A 134 -2.70 -6.21 -13.73
CA GLU A 134 -3.48 -6.90 -14.75
C GLU A 134 -4.88 -7.26 -14.27
N LEU A 135 -5.07 -7.54 -12.96
CA LEU A 135 -6.38 -7.90 -12.46
C LEU A 135 -7.34 -6.71 -12.48
N PRO A 136 -8.54 -6.89 -13.05
CA PRO A 136 -9.53 -5.84 -13.11
C PRO A 136 -10.15 -5.61 -11.74
N VAL A 137 -10.03 -4.39 -11.23
CA VAL A 137 -10.69 -3.96 -9.98
C VAL A 137 -11.52 -2.71 -10.22
N ASN A 138 -12.70 -2.66 -9.60
CA ASN A 138 -13.59 -1.51 -9.74
C ASN A 138 -12.93 -0.24 -9.15
N GLY A 139 -12.96 0.86 -9.92
CA GLY A 139 -12.35 2.13 -9.52
C GLY A 139 -10.83 2.06 -9.31
N ARG A 140 -10.16 1.00 -9.81
CA ARG A 140 -8.72 0.75 -9.62
C ARG A 140 -8.27 0.80 -8.15
N ASN A 141 -9.17 0.41 -7.24
CA ASN A 141 -8.80 0.27 -5.84
C ASN A 141 -7.95 -0.99 -5.64
N TRP A 142 -6.64 -0.81 -5.65
CA TRP A 142 -5.68 -1.92 -5.50
C TRP A 142 -5.89 -2.74 -4.21
N MET A 143 -6.41 -2.13 -3.14
CA MET A 143 -6.70 -2.84 -1.89
C MET A 143 -7.82 -3.88 -2.04
N ALA A 144 -8.70 -3.75 -3.04
CA ALA A 144 -9.73 -4.76 -3.32
C ALA A 144 -9.11 -6.10 -3.78
N LEU A 145 -7.87 -6.09 -4.27
CA LEU A 145 -7.13 -7.32 -4.61
C LEU A 145 -6.78 -8.16 -3.37
N SER A 146 -6.87 -7.60 -2.16
CA SER A 146 -6.73 -8.39 -0.93
C SER A 146 -7.74 -9.53 -0.85
N LEU A 147 -8.88 -9.43 -1.56
CA LEU A 147 -9.89 -10.51 -1.64
C LEU A 147 -9.36 -11.77 -2.33
N VAL A 148 -8.25 -11.70 -3.04
CA VAL A 148 -7.58 -12.88 -3.63
C VAL A 148 -6.80 -13.66 -2.57
N ALA A 149 -6.44 -13.02 -1.45
CA ALA A 149 -5.66 -13.66 -0.41
C ALA A 149 -6.52 -14.63 0.45
N PRO A 150 -5.98 -15.77 0.88
CA PRO A 150 -6.68 -16.71 1.76
C PRO A 150 -7.16 -16.05 3.07
N GLY A 151 -8.39 -16.36 3.46
CA GLY A 151 -9.00 -15.82 4.69
C GLY A 151 -9.56 -14.40 4.56
N SER A 152 -9.48 -13.81 3.39
CA SER A 152 -10.04 -12.50 3.07
C SER A 152 -11.54 -12.59 2.78
N ARG A 153 -12.31 -11.58 3.19
CA ARG A 153 -13.74 -11.45 2.88
C ARG A 153 -14.17 -9.99 2.85
N THR A 154 -15.22 -9.69 2.09
CA THR A 154 -15.85 -8.37 2.12
C THR A 154 -16.60 -8.16 3.44
N ASN A 155 -16.61 -6.93 3.93
CA ASN A 155 -17.47 -6.56 5.05
C ASN A 155 -18.80 -5.98 4.50
N PRO A 156 -19.92 -6.72 4.57
CA PRO A 156 -21.20 -6.26 4.05
C PRO A 156 -21.80 -5.09 4.83
N SER A 157 -21.37 -4.87 6.07
CA SER A 157 -21.83 -3.77 6.92
C SER A 157 -21.14 -2.44 6.64
N ALA A 158 -20.06 -2.44 5.88
CA ALA A 158 -19.30 -1.24 5.54
C ALA A 158 -19.80 -0.59 4.24
N THR A 159 -19.77 0.73 4.18
CA THR A 159 -20.12 1.51 2.99
C THR A 159 -18.89 2.15 2.36
N GLY A 160 -18.91 2.35 1.05
CA GLY A 160 -17.82 2.99 0.31
C GLY A 160 -16.56 2.13 0.23
N VAL A 161 -15.39 2.75 0.34
CA VAL A 161 -14.09 2.06 0.25
C VAL A 161 -13.92 1.01 1.34
N ALA A 162 -14.47 1.24 2.52
CA ALA A 162 -14.43 0.28 3.62
C ALA A 162 -15.19 -1.03 3.32
N ALA A 163 -16.16 -1.03 2.39
CA ALA A 163 -16.84 -2.24 1.96
C ALA A 163 -15.96 -3.17 1.11
N GLN A 164 -14.90 -2.63 0.52
CA GLN A 164 -13.98 -3.34 -0.37
C GLN A 164 -12.69 -3.80 0.33
N ILE A 165 -12.52 -3.40 1.58
CA ILE A 165 -11.43 -3.85 2.42
C ILE A 165 -12.01 -4.91 3.34
N PRO A 166 -11.39 -6.09 3.47
CA PRO A 166 -11.83 -7.10 4.43
C PRO A 166 -11.52 -6.62 5.85
N LEU A 167 -12.34 -5.70 6.32
CA LEU A 167 -12.31 -5.22 7.69
C LEU A 167 -13.25 -6.07 8.55
N PRO A 168 -12.90 -6.38 9.78
CA PRO A 168 -13.81 -6.94 10.75
C PRO A 168 -15.02 -6.02 11.00
N ASP A 169 -16.08 -6.58 11.58
CA ASP A 169 -17.37 -5.93 11.74
C ASP A 169 -17.27 -4.61 12.53
N ARG A 170 -17.71 -3.53 11.90
CA ARG A 170 -17.64 -2.16 12.41
C ARG A 170 -18.65 -1.83 13.51
N ASN A 171 -19.57 -2.73 13.78
CA ASN A 171 -20.69 -2.48 14.71
C ASN A 171 -20.26 -2.35 16.18
N ASN A 172 -19.00 -2.69 16.52
CA ASN A 172 -18.48 -2.61 17.88
C ASN A 172 -17.42 -1.50 18.11
N GLY A 173 -17.27 -0.53 17.21
CA GLY A 173 -16.39 0.62 17.43
C GLY A 173 -14.89 0.35 17.29
N GLU A 174 -14.51 -0.78 16.72
CA GLU A 174 -13.10 -1.23 16.66
C GLU A 174 -12.44 -0.88 15.33
N ALA A 175 -12.16 0.41 15.12
CA ALA A 175 -11.30 0.88 14.01
C ALA A 175 -9.83 0.41 14.12
N ARG A 176 -9.48 -0.32 15.18
CA ARG A 176 -8.12 -0.75 15.51
C ARG A 176 -7.69 -2.07 14.87
N GLU A 177 -8.57 -2.71 14.12
CA GLU A 177 -8.35 -4.05 13.58
C GLU A 177 -7.67 -4.04 12.20
N PHE A 178 -7.37 -2.87 11.64
CA PHE A 178 -6.72 -2.74 10.35
C PHE A 178 -5.47 -1.86 10.44
N GLN A 179 -4.36 -2.35 9.93
CA GLN A 179 -3.13 -1.57 9.79
C GLN A 179 -2.67 -1.59 8.33
N LEU A 180 -2.44 -0.41 7.77
CA LEU A 180 -1.82 -0.22 6.48
C LEU A 180 -0.41 0.35 6.66
N ASN A 181 0.57 -0.38 6.15
CA ASN A 181 1.95 0.06 6.07
C ASN A 181 2.36 0.21 4.60
N ILE A 182 2.96 1.34 4.26
CA ILE A 182 3.52 1.60 2.93
C ILE A 182 5.01 1.86 3.06
N ASP A 183 5.82 1.02 2.43
CA ASP A 183 7.29 1.04 2.52
C ASP A 183 7.81 1.00 3.98
N GLY A 184 7.06 0.32 4.87
CA GLY A 184 7.37 0.21 6.30
C GLY A 184 6.89 1.37 7.16
N GLN A 185 6.30 2.39 6.60
CA GLN A 185 5.65 3.45 7.33
C GLN A 185 4.19 3.09 7.60
N GLN A 186 3.76 3.21 8.85
CA GLN A 186 2.35 3.11 9.17
C GLN A 186 1.63 4.37 8.65
N VAL A 187 0.60 4.15 7.85
CA VAL A 187 -0.18 5.24 7.23
C VAL A 187 -1.68 5.12 7.50
N SER A 188 -2.12 4.06 8.17
CA SER A 188 -3.54 3.88 8.49
C SER A 188 -4.05 5.00 9.40
N ALA A 189 -5.19 5.56 9.01
CA ALA A 189 -5.89 6.56 9.80
C ALA A 189 -6.80 5.88 10.82
N ASP A 190 -6.66 6.25 12.09
CA ASP A 190 -7.53 5.83 13.20
C ASP A 190 -8.71 6.80 13.35
N ILE A 191 -9.32 7.17 12.22
CA ILE A 191 -10.49 8.05 12.21
C ILE A 191 -11.74 7.19 12.10
N GLY A 192 -12.65 7.32 13.05
CA GLY A 192 -13.89 6.53 13.14
C GLY A 192 -14.85 6.59 11.94
N THR A 193 -14.44 7.18 10.83
CA THR A 193 -15.15 7.23 9.55
C THR A 193 -14.64 6.23 8.52
N GLY A 194 -13.55 5.50 8.83
CA GLY A 194 -12.96 4.49 7.93
C GLY A 194 -12.27 5.06 6.69
N GLY A 195 -11.94 6.35 6.71
CA GLY A 195 -11.06 6.93 5.70
C GLY A 195 -9.67 6.29 5.79
N GLN A 196 -9.14 5.88 4.64
CA GLN A 196 -7.76 5.39 4.54
C GLN A 196 -7.04 6.22 3.50
N PRO A 197 -5.73 6.44 3.66
CA PRO A 197 -4.92 7.14 2.67
C PRO A 197 -5.08 6.52 1.29
N LYS A 198 -5.22 7.35 0.28
CA LYS A 198 -5.43 6.92 -1.11
C LYS A 198 -4.11 6.95 -1.87
N TYR A 199 -3.81 5.86 -2.53
CA TYR A 199 -2.65 5.74 -3.42
C TYR A 199 -3.11 5.35 -4.82
N SER A 200 -2.39 5.80 -5.84
CA SER A 200 -2.61 5.29 -7.20
C SER A 200 -2.22 3.82 -7.27
N ALA A 201 -3.03 3.00 -7.94
CA ALA A 201 -2.66 1.61 -8.21
C ALA A 201 -1.35 1.51 -9.02
N ASP A 202 -1.06 2.52 -9.86
CA ASP A 202 0.18 2.56 -10.64
C ASP A 202 1.43 2.87 -9.79
N SER A 203 1.26 3.35 -8.55
CA SER A 203 2.36 3.55 -7.60
C SER A 203 2.69 2.32 -6.77
N ILE A 204 1.79 1.35 -6.64
CA ILE A 204 2.00 0.15 -5.85
C ILE A 204 2.67 -0.91 -6.71
N ALA A 205 3.76 -1.47 -6.22
CA ALA A 205 4.45 -2.58 -6.85
C ALA A 205 3.77 -3.91 -6.51
N GLU A 206 3.60 -4.15 -5.23
CA GLU A 206 3.00 -5.36 -4.67
C GLU A 206 2.58 -5.12 -3.23
N PHE A 207 1.82 -6.03 -2.66
CA PHE A 207 1.51 -5.98 -1.24
C PHE A 207 1.26 -7.38 -0.65
N GLN A 208 1.52 -7.49 0.65
CA GLN A 208 1.18 -8.64 1.46
C GLN A 208 -0.06 -8.33 2.30
N PHE A 209 -1.00 -9.25 2.30
CA PHE A 209 -2.18 -9.24 3.16
C PHE A 209 -2.04 -10.33 4.21
N ILE A 210 -2.11 -9.97 5.50
CA ILE A 210 -2.04 -10.90 6.62
C ILE A 210 -3.34 -10.81 7.41
N SER A 211 -4.11 -11.88 7.43
CA SER A 211 -5.43 -11.93 8.09
C SER A 211 -5.36 -12.43 9.53
N ASN A 212 -4.34 -13.19 9.88
CA ASN A 212 -4.18 -13.77 11.21
C ASN A 212 -2.74 -14.24 11.45
N ARG A 213 -2.38 -14.48 12.73
CA ARG A 213 -1.07 -15.01 13.17
C ARG A 213 0.12 -14.15 12.73
N PHE A 214 -0.07 -12.84 12.70
CA PHE A 214 1.05 -11.93 12.50
C PHE A 214 1.94 -11.86 13.75
N ASP A 215 3.20 -11.51 13.52
CA ASP A 215 4.18 -11.39 14.59
C ASP A 215 3.86 -10.22 15.53
N ALA A 216 4.17 -10.35 16.81
CA ALA A 216 3.95 -9.32 17.83
C ALA A 216 4.69 -8.01 17.55
N THR A 217 5.75 -8.05 16.74
CA THR A 217 6.50 -6.85 16.29
C THR A 217 5.72 -5.99 15.29
N MET A 218 4.71 -6.55 14.65
CA MET A 218 3.87 -5.82 13.68
C MET A 218 2.85 -4.88 14.33
N GLY A 219 2.70 -4.86 15.63
CA GLY A 219 1.97 -3.93 16.50
C GLY A 219 0.67 -3.28 15.98
N ARG A 220 -0.12 -2.69 16.87
CA ARG A 220 -1.28 -1.81 16.61
C ARG A 220 -2.50 -2.36 15.85
N SER A 221 -2.48 -3.56 15.27
CA SER A 221 -3.67 -4.20 14.73
C SER A 221 -4.01 -5.47 15.48
N THR A 222 -5.28 -5.70 15.75
CA THR A 222 -5.79 -6.97 16.31
C THR A 222 -6.35 -7.89 15.23
N GLY A 223 -6.47 -7.41 14.00
CA GLY A 223 -7.10 -8.12 12.90
C GLY A 223 -6.22 -8.23 11.66
N VAL A 224 -6.36 -7.31 10.74
CA VAL A 224 -5.73 -7.37 9.41
C VAL A 224 -4.53 -6.44 9.30
N GLN A 225 -3.47 -6.92 8.67
CA GLN A 225 -2.34 -6.09 8.26
C GLN A 225 -2.13 -6.15 6.75
N VAL A 226 -1.90 -4.99 6.15
CA VAL A 226 -1.50 -4.85 4.76
C VAL A 226 -0.15 -4.14 4.70
N ASN A 227 0.82 -4.82 4.14
CA ASN A 227 2.15 -4.29 3.91
C ASN A 227 2.35 -4.09 2.41
N ALA A 228 2.30 -2.87 1.93
CA ALA A 228 2.49 -2.55 0.53
C ALA A 228 3.84 -1.88 0.29
N VAL A 229 4.37 -2.10 -0.90
CA VAL A 229 5.62 -1.49 -1.34
C VAL A 229 5.36 -0.70 -2.61
N THR A 230 5.87 0.53 -2.64
CA THR A 230 5.75 1.38 -3.83
C THR A 230 6.78 1.00 -4.90
N LYS A 231 6.43 1.26 -6.17
CA LYS A 231 7.35 1.06 -7.30
C LYS A 231 8.60 1.93 -7.15
N SER A 232 9.70 1.44 -7.67
CA SER A 232 10.97 2.16 -7.78
C SER A 232 11.43 2.23 -9.22
N GLY A 233 12.34 3.13 -9.53
CA GLY A 233 13.01 3.17 -10.82
C GLY A 233 13.98 2.02 -11.02
N GLY A 234 14.30 1.72 -12.28
CA GLY A 234 15.32 0.78 -12.70
C GLY A 234 16.40 1.45 -13.54
N ASN A 235 17.31 0.65 -14.11
CA ASN A 235 18.37 1.14 -15.02
C ASN A 235 17.87 1.55 -16.41
N GLN A 236 16.64 1.20 -16.75
CA GLN A 236 16.00 1.61 -17.99
C GLN A 236 14.91 2.63 -17.68
N LEU A 237 14.87 3.71 -18.47
CA LEU A 237 13.75 4.63 -18.40
C LEU A 237 12.49 3.92 -18.88
N SER A 238 11.49 3.86 -18.03
CA SER A 238 10.21 3.25 -18.32
C SER A 238 9.08 4.17 -17.92
N GLY A 239 7.97 4.09 -18.61
CA GLY A 239 6.82 4.91 -18.32
C GLY A 239 5.51 4.24 -18.71
N LEU A 240 4.44 4.69 -18.09
CA LEU A 240 3.08 4.24 -18.32
C LEU A 240 2.19 5.47 -18.43
N PHE A 241 1.34 5.47 -19.45
CA PHE A 241 0.18 6.34 -19.54
C PHE A 241 -1.06 5.49 -19.72
N ARG A 242 -2.09 5.73 -18.89
CA ARG A 242 -3.32 4.95 -18.89
C ARG A 242 -4.53 5.87 -18.80
N GLY A 243 -5.53 5.58 -19.64
CA GLY A 243 -6.85 6.18 -19.56
C GLY A 243 -7.91 5.11 -19.30
N ASN A 244 -8.75 5.31 -18.27
CA ASN A 244 -9.90 4.46 -18.01
C ASN A 244 -11.15 5.35 -18.13
N PHE A 245 -12.08 4.89 -18.96
CA PHE A 245 -13.33 5.59 -19.23
C PHE A 245 -14.48 4.63 -18.99
N ARG A 246 -15.45 5.06 -18.18
CA ARG A 246 -16.68 4.30 -17.94
C ARG A 246 -17.86 5.22 -18.20
N ASP A 247 -18.77 4.75 -19.03
CA ASP A 247 -20.01 5.47 -19.35
C ASP A 247 -21.19 4.51 -19.20
N SER A 248 -22.27 4.99 -18.60
CA SER A 248 -23.51 4.21 -18.40
C SER A 248 -24.14 3.71 -19.71
N LYS A 249 -23.80 4.31 -20.85
CA LYS A 249 -24.23 3.81 -22.17
C LYS A 249 -23.79 2.38 -22.46
N PHE A 250 -22.75 1.90 -21.80
CA PHE A 250 -22.21 0.55 -21.93
C PHE A 250 -22.59 -0.38 -20.77
N ASN A 251 -23.37 0.12 -19.81
CA ASN A 251 -23.82 -0.68 -18.67
C ASN A 251 -25.12 -1.41 -19.00
N ALA A 252 -25.26 -2.63 -18.44
CA ALA A 252 -26.55 -3.30 -18.39
C ALA A 252 -27.49 -2.60 -17.39
N GLU A 253 -28.77 -2.83 -17.58
CA GLU A 253 -29.82 -2.43 -16.64
C GLU A 253 -29.63 -3.14 -15.29
N ASN A 254 -29.85 -2.42 -14.19
CA ASN A 254 -29.87 -3.01 -12.86
C ASN A 254 -31.09 -3.95 -12.75
N PRO A 255 -30.90 -5.24 -12.45
CA PRO A 255 -32.00 -6.23 -12.49
C PRO A 255 -33.06 -6.02 -11.41
N VAL A 256 -32.78 -5.20 -10.39
CA VAL A 256 -33.71 -4.91 -9.27
C VAL A 256 -34.43 -3.59 -9.48
N LEU A 257 -33.70 -2.57 -9.93
CA LEU A 257 -34.22 -1.21 -10.09
C LEU A 257 -34.78 -0.95 -11.49
N HIS A 258 -34.52 -1.84 -12.46
CA HIS A 258 -34.92 -1.71 -13.85
C HIS A 258 -34.53 -0.36 -14.50
N ILE A 259 -33.37 0.16 -14.12
CA ILE A 259 -32.78 1.38 -14.66
C ILE A 259 -31.29 1.14 -14.96
N VAL A 260 -30.77 1.88 -15.92
CA VAL A 260 -29.34 2.03 -16.13
C VAL A 260 -28.83 3.13 -15.22
N GLU A 261 -28.08 2.78 -14.17
CA GLU A 261 -27.51 3.78 -13.25
C GLU A 261 -26.56 4.72 -13.99
N PRO A 262 -26.76 6.05 -13.90
CA PRO A 262 -25.94 7.01 -14.61
C PRO A 262 -24.52 7.04 -14.01
N ILE A 263 -23.55 6.60 -14.79
CA ILE A 263 -22.12 6.64 -14.45
C ILE A 263 -21.36 7.27 -15.60
N LYS A 264 -20.44 8.17 -15.29
CA LYS A 264 -19.47 8.70 -16.22
C LYS A 264 -18.15 8.95 -15.48
N ASN A 265 -17.27 7.96 -15.49
CA ASN A 265 -15.97 8.05 -14.84
C ASN A 265 -14.87 8.26 -15.88
N GLN A 266 -13.94 9.16 -15.59
CA GLN A 266 -12.76 9.45 -16.38
C GLN A 266 -11.56 9.44 -15.47
N GLN A 267 -10.66 8.50 -15.69
CA GLN A 267 -9.45 8.34 -14.89
C GLN A 267 -8.23 8.34 -15.82
N LEU A 268 -7.32 9.25 -15.58
CA LEU A 268 -6.04 9.36 -16.29
C LEU A 268 -4.91 9.15 -15.29
N SER A 269 -3.99 8.29 -15.63
CA SER A 269 -2.81 8.06 -14.81
C SER A 269 -1.54 8.00 -15.63
N THR A 270 -0.46 8.46 -15.05
CA THR A 270 0.89 8.37 -15.61
C THR A 270 1.86 7.96 -14.52
N ALA A 271 2.86 7.18 -14.91
CA ALA A 271 3.99 6.85 -14.07
C ALA A 271 5.26 6.82 -14.92
N VAL A 272 6.37 7.24 -14.34
CA VAL A 272 7.67 7.24 -14.98
C VAL A 272 8.73 6.87 -13.96
N GLY A 273 9.69 6.04 -14.35
CA GLY A 273 10.81 5.66 -13.50
C GLY A 273 12.04 5.34 -14.33
N GLY A 274 13.20 5.55 -13.74
CA GLY A 274 14.46 5.31 -14.43
C GLY A 274 15.67 5.67 -13.59
N PRO A 275 16.88 5.60 -14.19
CA PRO A 275 18.11 5.96 -13.51
C PRO A 275 18.35 7.48 -13.59
N ILE A 276 18.77 8.08 -12.50
CA ILE A 276 19.51 9.35 -12.48
C ILE A 276 21.00 9.03 -12.65
N VAL A 277 21.46 7.99 -11.94
CA VAL A 277 22.78 7.38 -12.09
C VAL A 277 22.60 5.87 -12.15
N GLN A 278 23.02 5.24 -13.23
CA GLN A 278 22.90 3.78 -13.41
C GLN A 278 23.54 3.02 -12.25
N ASN A 279 22.88 1.95 -11.81
CA ASN A 279 23.26 1.08 -10.70
C ASN A 279 23.35 1.76 -9.32
N LYS A 280 23.03 3.07 -9.22
CA LYS A 280 23.19 3.82 -7.98
C LYS A 280 21.98 4.63 -7.57
N LEU A 281 21.49 5.52 -8.42
CA LEU A 281 20.42 6.45 -8.06
C LEU A 281 19.29 6.35 -9.07
N HIS A 282 18.14 5.98 -8.57
CA HIS A 282 16.93 5.78 -9.36
C HIS A 282 15.81 6.67 -8.85
N PHE A 283 14.90 7.04 -9.74
CA PHE A 283 13.69 7.77 -9.40
C PHE A 283 12.45 7.03 -9.91
N PHE A 284 11.35 7.26 -9.25
CA PHE A 284 10.01 6.88 -9.70
C PHE A 284 9.04 7.99 -9.32
N GLY A 285 8.20 8.38 -10.28
CA GLY A 285 7.15 9.37 -10.08
C GLY A 285 5.85 8.90 -10.69
N ASN A 286 4.72 9.28 -10.09
CA ASN A 286 3.39 8.97 -10.61
C ASN A 286 2.42 10.13 -10.37
N TYR A 287 1.41 10.23 -11.23
CA TYR A 287 0.26 11.11 -11.06
C TYR A 287 -0.99 10.47 -11.61
N GLU A 288 -2.10 10.58 -10.86
CA GLU A 288 -3.42 10.09 -11.25
C GLU A 288 -4.46 11.17 -10.99
N TYR A 289 -5.32 11.38 -11.97
CA TYR A 289 -6.48 12.25 -11.88
C TYR A 289 -7.73 11.44 -12.22
N GLU A 290 -8.73 11.52 -11.35
CA GLU A 290 -10.03 10.89 -11.56
C GLU A 290 -11.13 11.95 -11.46
N ARG A 291 -12.05 11.91 -12.42
CA ARG A 291 -13.24 12.74 -12.47
C ARG A 291 -14.46 11.84 -12.63
N GLU A 292 -15.32 11.84 -11.65
CA GLU A 292 -16.52 11.03 -11.59
C GLU A 292 -17.75 11.92 -11.34
N PRO A 293 -18.48 12.34 -12.37
CA PRO A 293 -19.83 12.89 -12.21
C PRO A 293 -20.73 11.83 -11.58
N ARG A 294 -21.33 12.16 -10.45
CA ARG A 294 -22.19 11.27 -9.68
C ARG A 294 -23.53 11.93 -9.39
N THR A 295 -24.62 11.20 -9.61
CA THR A 295 -25.97 11.64 -9.27
C THR A 295 -26.46 10.87 -8.05
N THR A 296 -26.91 11.61 -7.05
CA THR A 296 -27.54 11.06 -5.85
C THR A 296 -29.04 11.29 -5.96
N THR A 297 -29.81 10.21 -5.93
CA THR A 297 -31.28 10.26 -5.96
C THR A 297 -31.80 10.10 -4.54
N PHE A 298 -32.57 11.06 -4.09
CA PHE A 298 -33.24 11.00 -2.79
C PHE A 298 -34.58 10.32 -2.91
N ASN A 299 -34.86 9.39 -2.01
CA ASN A 299 -36.13 8.66 -1.91
C ASN A 299 -36.67 8.83 -0.49
N THR A 300 -37.37 9.93 -0.27
CA THR A 300 -37.92 10.30 1.03
C THR A 300 -39.41 9.92 1.13
N PRO A 301 -39.97 9.83 2.34
CA PRO A 301 -41.43 9.64 2.51
C PRO A 301 -42.29 10.79 1.93
N TYR A 302 -41.65 11.92 1.60
CA TYR A 302 -42.34 13.10 1.07
C TYR A 302 -41.90 13.37 -0.37
N PRO A 303 -42.75 13.17 -1.36
CA PRO A 303 -42.37 13.27 -2.79
C PRO A 303 -41.75 14.59 -3.20
N THR A 304 -42.12 15.69 -2.54
CA THR A 304 -41.56 17.04 -2.80
C THR A 304 -40.05 17.12 -2.56
N PHE A 305 -39.49 16.24 -1.71
CA PHE A 305 -38.07 16.15 -1.42
C PHE A 305 -37.35 15.05 -2.21
N ASN A 306 -38.06 14.35 -3.10
CA ASN A 306 -37.46 13.34 -3.97
C ASN A 306 -36.84 14.04 -5.18
N VAL A 307 -35.59 14.45 -5.04
CA VAL A 307 -34.81 15.17 -6.03
C VAL A 307 -33.54 14.42 -6.38
N GLN A 308 -32.96 14.79 -7.49
CA GLN A 308 -31.64 14.31 -7.88
C GLN A 308 -30.62 15.45 -7.75
N LEU A 309 -29.55 15.20 -7.03
CA LEU A 309 -28.41 16.12 -6.93
C LEU A 309 -27.24 15.53 -7.71
N THR A 310 -26.72 16.28 -8.66
CA THR A 310 -25.55 15.86 -9.44
C THR A 310 -24.33 16.68 -9.03
N GLY A 311 -23.28 16.02 -8.69
CA GLY A 311 -21.98 16.61 -8.38
C GLY A 311 -20.87 15.89 -9.13
N THR A 312 -19.68 16.47 -9.15
CA THR A 312 -18.50 15.83 -9.75
C THR A 312 -17.47 15.57 -8.66
N ASN A 313 -17.27 14.28 -8.36
CA ASN A 313 -16.18 13.85 -7.51
C ASN A 313 -14.86 13.96 -8.27
N ASN A 314 -13.84 14.49 -7.60
CA ASN A 314 -12.52 14.62 -8.17
C ASN A 314 -11.49 14.02 -7.20
N GLN A 315 -10.56 13.24 -7.75
CA GLN A 315 -9.44 12.71 -6.99
C GLN A 315 -8.13 13.02 -7.71
N LYS A 316 -7.14 13.47 -6.96
CA LYS A 316 -5.77 13.71 -7.44
C LYS A 316 -4.83 12.96 -6.53
N LYS A 317 -4.00 12.10 -7.11
CA LYS A 317 -3.04 11.28 -6.37
C LYS A 317 -1.69 11.37 -7.07
N GLY A 318 -0.61 11.48 -6.33
CA GLY A 318 0.72 11.51 -6.93
C GLY A 318 1.81 11.31 -5.90
N GLY A 319 2.99 10.96 -6.38
CA GLY A 319 4.14 10.73 -5.53
C GLY A 319 5.45 10.72 -6.29
N LEU A 320 6.51 10.85 -5.52
CA LEU A 320 7.90 10.75 -5.97
C LEU A 320 8.67 9.87 -5.00
N ARG A 321 9.50 8.99 -5.53
CA ARG A 321 10.42 8.13 -4.77
C ARG A 321 11.81 8.21 -5.38
N LEU A 322 12.81 8.28 -4.51
CA LEU A 322 14.24 8.24 -4.85
C LEU A 322 14.88 7.09 -4.08
N ASP A 323 15.66 6.29 -4.76
CA ASP A 323 16.38 5.16 -4.20
C ASP A 323 17.86 5.31 -4.53
N TYR A 324 18.72 5.43 -3.51
CA TYR A 324 20.15 5.61 -3.64
C TYR A 324 20.93 4.47 -3.00
N GLN A 325 21.65 3.70 -3.81
CA GLN A 325 22.60 2.68 -3.37
C GLN A 325 23.96 3.32 -3.12
N LEU A 326 24.27 3.61 -1.86
CA LEU A 326 25.53 4.21 -1.44
C LEU A 326 26.69 3.21 -1.55
N SER A 327 26.45 1.96 -1.13
CA SER A 327 27.37 0.82 -1.24
C SER A 327 26.53 -0.48 -1.35
N PRO A 328 27.13 -1.65 -1.62
CA PRO A 328 26.39 -2.92 -1.59
C PRO A 328 25.70 -3.19 -0.26
N GLN A 329 26.18 -2.59 0.84
CA GLN A 329 25.64 -2.77 2.18
C GLN A 329 24.79 -1.60 2.67
N THR A 330 24.81 -0.44 1.99
CA THR A 330 24.15 0.77 2.50
C THR A 330 23.29 1.42 1.43
N ARG A 331 22.03 1.68 1.75
CA ARG A 331 21.09 2.36 0.86
C ARG A 331 20.26 3.40 1.59
N LEU A 332 19.84 4.40 0.87
CA LEU A 332 18.95 5.46 1.30
C LEU A 332 17.73 5.50 0.38
N MET A 333 16.54 5.65 0.95
CA MET A 333 15.29 5.84 0.21
C MET A 333 14.60 7.09 0.75
N GLY A 334 14.11 7.92 -0.16
CA GLY A 334 13.25 9.05 0.14
C GLY A 334 11.94 8.97 -0.65
N LYS A 335 10.80 9.24 0.01
CA LYS A 335 9.48 9.21 -0.62
C LYS A 335 8.65 10.40 -0.18
N TYR A 336 7.89 10.92 -1.13
CA TYR A 336 6.80 11.87 -0.90
C TYR A 336 5.56 11.38 -1.65
N SER A 337 4.41 11.38 -0.99
CA SER A 337 3.13 11.14 -1.65
C SER A 337 2.05 12.12 -1.16
N ARG A 338 1.08 12.40 -2.03
CA ARG A 338 -0.06 13.23 -1.73
C ARG A 338 -1.29 12.74 -2.47
N ALA A 339 -2.43 12.75 -1.79
CA ALA A 339 -3.72 12.64 -2.44
C ALA A 339 -4.65 13.77 -1.95
N ALA A 340 -5.58 14.17 -2.81
CA ALA A 340 -6.65 15.11 -2.50
C ALA A 340 -7.93 14.64 -3.19
N ILE A 341 -9.01 14.58 -2.42
CA ILE A 341 -10.31 14.10 -2.84
C ILE A 341 -11.33 15.18 -2.54
N TRP A 342 -12.22 15.42 -3.49
CA TRP A 342 -13.32 16.34 -3.37
C TRP A 342 -14.62 15.64 -3.79
N GLU A 343 -15.58 15.60 -2.88
CA GLU A 343 -16.92 15.08 -3.10
C GLU A 343 -17.94 16.17 -2.74
N PRO A 344 -18.57 16.81 -3.75
CA PRO A 344 -19.46 17.95 -3.52
C PRO A 344 -20.82 17.52 -2.97
N ILE A 345 -21.19 16.24 -3.04
CA ILE A 345 -22.48 15.72 -2.61
C ILE A 345 -22.30 14.45 -1.81
N VAL A 346 -22.39 14.57 -0.48
CA VAL A 346 -22.34 13.46 0.46
C VAL A 346 -23.65 13.45 1.25
N PRO A 347 -24.60 12.58 0.91
CA PRO A 347 -25.88 12.52 1.59
C PRO A 347 -25.72 11.99 3.01
N GLY A 348 -26.39 12.63 3.96
CA GLY A 348 -26.49 12.08 5.32
C GLY A 348 -27.32 10.80 5.37
N SER A 349 -28.41 10.77 4.61
CA SER A 349 -29.26 9.60 4.37
C SER A 349 -30.13 9.89 3.14
N LEU A 350 -30.38 8.90 2.30
CA LEU A 350 -31.26 9.05 1.13
C LEU A 350 -32.75 9.22 1.50
N GLN A 351 -33.11 8.87 2.74
CA GLN A 351 -34.46 9.11 3.30
C GLN A 351 -34.58 10.44 4.03
N SER A 352 -33.50 11.18 4.19
CA SER A 352 -33.50 12.51 4.79
C SER A 352 -33.72 13.60 3.72
N SER A 353 -34.02 14.81 4.18
CA SER A 353 -34.05 15.97 3.28
C SER A 353 -32.75 16.15 2.53
N PRO A 354 -32.77 16.50 1.24
CA PRO A 354 -31.57 16.90 0.48
C PRO A 354 -30.73 17.99 1.16
N ALA A 355 -31.35 18.83 1.98
CA ALA A 355 -30.66 19.85 2.79
C ALA A 355 -29.69 19.27 3.83
N ALA A 356 -29.85 17.98 4.21
CA ALA A 356 -28.91 17.28 5.06
C ALA A 356 -27.65 16.76 4.33
N THR A 357 -27.51 17.13 3.06
CA THR A 357 -26.32 16.82 2.26
C THR A 357 -25.17 17.72 2.63
N GLY A 358 -23.99 17.19 2.66
CA GLY A 358 -22.76 17.93 2.84
C GLY A 358 -21.75 17.74 1.71
N THR A 359 -20.60 18.34 1.91
CA THR A 359 -19.41 18.13 1.08
C THR A 359 -18.39 17.31 1.86
N ASN A 360 -17.48 16.64 1.15
CA ASN A 360 -16.37 15.94 1.74
C ASN A 360 -15.08 16.34 1.02
N ARG A 361 -14.08 16.75 1.80
CA ARG A 361 -12.73 16.95 1.32
C ARG A 361 -11.80 16.09 2.16
N GLU A 362 -11.11 15.17 1.51
CA GLU A 362 -10.08 14.36 2.13
C GLU A 362 -8.73 14.71 1.52
N TYR A 363 -7.69 14.68 2.35
CA TYR A 363 -6.33 14.76 1.85
C TYR A 363 -5.41 13.87 2.67
N ASN A 364 -4.41 13.32 2.02
CA ASN A 364 -3.29 12.71 2.70
C ASN A 364 -1.98 13.25 2.14
N LYS A 365 -0.99 13.35 3.01
CA LYS A 365 0.38 13.74 2.71
C LYS A 365 1.29 12.81 3.48
N GLU A 366 2.33 12.36 2.85
CA GLU A 366 3.29 11.42 3.43
C GLU A 366 4.69 11.78 3.01
N VAL A 367 5.61 11.75 3.95
CA VAL A 367 7.06 11.85 3.75
C VAL A 367 7.70 10.68 4.47
N LEU A 368 8.64 10.01 3.84
CA LEU A 368 9.42 8.94 4.45
C LEU A 368 10.88 9.03 4.00
N LEU A 369 11.78 8.91 4.96
CA LEU A 369 13.20 8.67 4.74
C LEU A 369 13.57 7.35 5.40
N SER A 370 14.32 6.51 4.71
CA SER A 370 14.77 5.22 5.22
C SER A 370 16.23 5.00 4.87
N LEU A 371 17.04 4.69 5.88
CA LEU A 371 18.43 4.24 5.74
C LEU A 371 18.50 2.77 6.15
N THR A 372 18.97 1.91 5.25
CA THR A 372 19.19 0.49 5.53
C THR A 372 20.67 0.17 5.39
N GLN A 373 21.24 -0.51 6.38
CA GLN A 373 22.64 -0.93 6.43
C GLN A 373 22.74 -2.40 6.80
N VAL A 374 23.34 -3.20 5.95
CA VAL A 374 23.71 -4.59 6.26
C VAL A 374 25.06 -4.56 6.97
N LEU A 375 25.04 -4.79 8.29
CA LEU A 375 26.22 -4.76 9.13
C LEU A 375 26.99 -6.09 9.11
N SER A 376 26.26 -7.18 8.94
CA SER A 376 26.80 -8.54 8.80
C SER A 376 25.71 -9.48 8.28
N ASN A 377 26.05 -10.74 8.03
CA ASN A 377 25.06 -11.78 7.68
C ASN A 377 24.02 -12.08 8.80
N ARG A 378 24.19 -11.50 9.98
CA ARG A 378 23.28 -11.67 11.14
C ARG A 378 22.66 -10.36 11.61
N ALA A 379 23.08 -9.21 11.09
CA ALA A 379 22.65 -7.91 11.58
C ALA A 379 22.37 -6.95 10.43
N VAL A 380 21.17 -6.42 10.40
CA VAL A 380 20.74 -5.33 9.54
C VAL A 380 20.29 -4.18 10.43
N ASN A 381 20.79 -2.98 10.16
CA ASN A 381 20.34 -1.77 10.78
C ASN A 381 19.38 -1.04 9.80
N GLU A 382 18.21 -0.69 10.29
CA GLU A 382 17.25 0.11 9.53
C GLU A 382 16.79 1.29 10.39
N ILE A 383 16.99 2.49 9.85
CA ILE A 383 16.51 3.73 10.46
C ILE A 383 15.49 4.32 9.53
N LYS A 384 14.28 4.53 10.02
CA LYS A 384 13.19 5.20 9.32
C LYS A 384 12.75 6.44 10.09
N GLY A 385 12.45 7.49 9.34
CA GLY A 385 11.82 8.67 9.87
C GLY A 385 10.82 9.20 8.87
N GLY A 386 9.61 9.46 9.32
CA GLY A 386 8.57 9.90 8.42
C GLY A 386 7.35 10.47 9.11
N GLU A 387 6.54 11.15 8.33
CA GLU A 387 5.28 11.75 8.72
C GLU A 387 4.20 11.33 7.75
N ALA A 388 3.06 10.90 8.26
CA ALA A 388 1.84 10.70 7.50
C ALA A 388 0.71 11.54 8.08
N VAL A 389 0.07 12.36 7.26
CA VAL A 389 -1.07 13.20 7.63
C VAL A 389 -2.28 12.73 6.84
N PHE A 390 -3.39 12.52 7.52
CA PHE A 390 -4.70 12.32 6.93
C PHE A 390 -5.65 13.40 7.45
N GLY A 391 -6.26 14.15 6.55
CA GLY A 391 -7.21 15.19 6.88
C GLY A 391 -8.58 14.94 6.28
N LEU A 392 -9.63 15.29 7.03
CA LEU A 392 -11.02 15.17 6.64
C LEU A 392 -11.75 16.47 6.99
N GLU A 393 -12.33 17.09 5.98
CA GLU A 393 -13.19 18.25 6.12
C GLU A 393 -14.58 17.94 5.57
N ASN A 394 -15.59 18.08 6.40
CA ASN A 394 -16.98 17.93 6.00
C ASN A 394 -17.74 19.21 6.32
N GLU A 395 -18.49 19.71 5.37
CA GLU A 395 -19.32 20.90 5.52
C GLU A 395 -20.74 20.61 5.05
N ASN A 396 -21.74 21.26 5.63
CA ASN A 396 -23.11 21.22 5.12
C ASN A 396 -23.18 21.97 3.78
N LEU A 397 -23.86 21.36 2.81
CA LEU A 397 -24.08 21.99 1.50
C LEU A 397 -24.96 23.24 1.62
N THR A 398 -25.94 23.20 2.54
CA THR A 398 -26.83 24.33 2.84
C THR A 398 -26.63 24.81 4.25
N THR A 399 -26.43 26.10 4.41
CA THR A 399 -26.46 26.77 5.70
C THR A 399 -27.82 27.46 5.86
N TRP A 400 -28.42 27.37 7.03
CA TRP A 400 -29.59 28.16 7.35
C TRP A 400 -29.20 29.65 7.35
N SER A 401 -30.15 30.51 7.00
CA SER A 401 -29.85 31.94 6.91
C SER A 401 -29.21 32.44 8.21
N ASN A 402 -28.16 33.21 8.07
CA ASN A 402 -27.41 33.79 9.22
C ASN A 402 -28.27 34.50 10.26
N HIS A 403 -29.47 34.94 9.90
CA HIS A 403 -30.38 35.59 10.80
C HIS A 403 -30.93 34.67 11.89
N TRP A 404 -31.39 33.48 11.50
CA TRP A 404 -31.94 32.53 12.48
C TRP A 404 -30.86 31.96 13.39
N GLN A 405 -29.71 31.66 12.88
CA GLN A 405 -28.58 31.16 13.68
C GLN A 405 -28.13 32.17 14.71
N LYS A 406 -27.96 33.43 14.30
CA LYS A 406 -27.59 34.53 15.21
C LYS A 406 -28.64 34.78 16.30
N ALA A 407 -29.93 34.78 15.94
CA ALA A 407 -31.03 34.95 16.88
C ALA A 407 -31.12 33.86 17.96
N ASN A 408 -30.61 32.64 17.66
CA ASN A 408 -30.64 31.50 18.56
C ASN A 408 -29.27 31.10 19.10
N GLY A 409 -28.27 31.98 18.98
CA GLY A 409 -26.93 31.74 19.52
C GLY A 409 -26.15 30.59 18.88
N ILE A 410 -26.55 30.13 17.70
CA ILE A 410 -25.88 29.06 16.98
C ILE A 410 -24.73 29.64 16.16
N THR A 411 -23.52 29.34 16.55
CA THR A 411 -22.31 29.89 15.92
C THR A 411 -21.82 29.06 14.75
N THR A 412 -22.15 27.75 14.67
CA THR A 412 -21.70 26.83 13.63
C THR A 412 -22.77 25.78 13.32
N GLY A 413 -22.75 25.25 12.10
CA GLY A 413 -23.61 24.17 11.67
C GLY A 413 -25.00 24.61 11.22
N SER A 414 -25.83 23.64 10.87
CA SER A 414 -27.24 23.82 10.50
C SER A 414 -28.12 23.05 11.47
N PRO A 415 -29.20 23.63 11.99
CA PRO A 415 -30.12 22.90 12.86
C PRO A 415 -30.73 21.71 12.10
N ARG A 416 -30.94 20.64 12.83
CA ARG A 416 -31.63 19.45 12.33
C ARG A 416 -32.90 19.21 13.15
N ILE A 417 -34.00 19.03 12.45
CA ILE A 417 -35.29 18.67 13.02
C ILE A 417 -35.61 17.26 12.57
N THR A 418 -35.78 16.35 13.49
CA THR A 418 -36.05 14.94 13.23
C THR A 418 -37.49 14.61 13.50
N PHE A 419 -38.16 14.05 12.50
CA PHE A 419 -39.49 13.46 12.58
C PHE A 419 -39.38 11.93 12.52
N THR A 420 -40.46 11.22 12.77
CA THR A 420 -40.45 9.77 12.59
C THR A 420 -40.20 9.40 11.11
N GLY A 421 -39.08 8.75 10.86
CA GLY A 421 -38.69 8.30 9.52
C GLY A 421 -38.18 9.40 8.56
N PHE A 422 -38.07 10.64 9.01
CA PHE A 422 -37.61 11.75 8.17
C PHE A 422 -36.91 12.84 9.02
N ALA A 423 -35.93 13.48 8.45
CA ALA A 423 -35.26 14.64 9.08
C ALA A 423 -35.06 15.75 8.06
N ILE A 424 -35.22 17.01 8.50
CA ILE A 424 -34.91 18.21 7.72
C ILE A 424 -33.77 18.98 8.40
N GLY A 425 -33.11 19.83 7.60
CA GLY A 425 -31.96 20.63 8.10
C GLY A 425 -30.61 19.99 7.82
N GLY A 426 -29.57 20.50 8.42
CA GLY A 426 -28.21 20.07 8.20
C GLY A 426 -27.87 18.71 8.78
N ASN A 427 -26.76 18.14 8.35
CA ASN A 427 -26.20 16.97 9.00
C ASN A 427 -25.58 17.38 10.34
N GLN A 428 -25.99 16.73 11.43
CA GLN A 428 -25.52 17.03 12.78
C GLN A 428 -24.01 16.80 12.98
N ASN A 429 -23.41 15.98 12.10
CA ASN A 429 -21.98 15.66 12.14
C ASN A 429 -21.13 16.70 11.38
N PHE A 430 -21.75 17.73 10.80
CA PHE A 430 -21.08 18.79 10.06
C PHE A 430 -21.32 20.15 10.71
N PRO A 431 -20.40 21.10 10.63
CA PRO A 431 -19.06 20.97 10.05
C PRO A 431 -18.15 20.06 10.89
N ARG A 432 -17.27 19.35 10.21
CA ARG A 432 -16.25 18.53 10.84
C ARG A 432 -14.92 18.80 10.16
N HIS A 433 -13.91 19.12 10.95
CA HIS A 433 -12.52 19.18 10.51
C HIS A 433 -11.71 18.27 11.42
N GLN A 434 -10.93 17.38 10.85
CA GLN A 434 -10.12 16.43 11.61
C GLN A 434 -8.84 16.14 10.84
N ASP A 435 -7.70 16.35 11.51
CA ASP A 435 -6.39 15.94 11.05
C ASP A 435 -5.84 14.87 11.97
N GLN A 436 -5.25 13.85 11.37
CA GLN A 436 -4.51 12.84 12.09
C GLN A 436 -3.06 12.84 11.59
N TRP A 437 -2.14 12.86 12.54
CA TRP A 437 -0.71 12.85 12.32
C TRP A 437 -0.13 11.55 12.84
N VAL A 438 0.64 10.86 12.02
CA VAL A 438 1.36 9.65 12.40
C VAL A 438 2.85 9.89 12.18
N TRP A 439 3.59 9.85 13.27
CA TRP A 439 5.06 9.94 13.27
C TRP A 439 5.65 8.53 13.36
N ASN A 440 6.60 8.23 12.52
CA ASN A 440 7.27 6.92 12.45
C ASN A 440 8.78 7.09 12.61
#